data_a064d035e956de349830f4f069f6b900
#
_entry.id   a064d035e956de349830f4f069f6b900
#
_cell.length_a   1.000
_cell.length_b   1.000
_cell.length_c   1.000
_cell.angle_alpha   90.00
_cell.angle_beta   90.00
_cell.angle_gamma   90.00
#
_symmetry.space_group_name_H-M   'P 1'
#
loop_
_entity.id
_entity.type
_entity.pdbx_description
1 polymer ?
#
loop_
_entity_poly.entity_id
_entity_poly.type
_entity_poly.pdbx_seq_one_letter_code
_entity_poly.pdbx_strand_id
1 'polypeptide(L)'
;DSGWLKQHAWCLNLAVASIAFYHYRKAGFHIPKLTLPFIVASIPFAIVGGYMRVEGELYDTLLSVTLIWAAYRLFQTKENYSDEAMTIPKNTVAYPIGGAIGLMSGFVGVGGGIFLSPILLLKRWATPKTAAATASLFILLNSISGLIGAGISGQLEIDFEILMPFIFAVLIGGFIGSKYGSQVAPQSGIKYLLIFVLVIASVKRISMLLM
;
A
#
# COMPACT_ATOMS: atom_id res chain seq x y z
N ASP A 1 -5.42 0.23 21.25
CA ASP A 1 -6.52 0.80 20.48
C ASP A 1 -6.18 0.78 18.99
N SER A 2 -7.08 0.23 18.17
CA SER A 2 -6.88 0.11 16.72
C SER A 2 -6.77 1.47 16.03
N GLY A 3 -7.49 2.47 16.53
CA GLY A 3 -7.43 3.85 16.03
C GLY A 3 -6.06 4.48 16.21
N TRP A 4 -5.47 4.31 17.36
CA TRP A 4 -4.13 4.79 17.69
C TRP A 4 -3.07 4.15 16.76
N LEU A 5 -3.12 2.82 16.57
CA LEU A 5 -2.15 2.11 15.72
C LEU A 5 -2.20 2.58 14.26
N LYS A 6 -3.39 2.76 13.68
CA LYS A 6 -3.50 3.16 12.26
C LYS A 6 -3.00 4.58 12.00
N GLN A 7 -3.16 5.51 12.95
CA GLN A 7 -2.66 6.88 12.82
C GLN A 7 -1.12 6.92 12.82
N HIS A 8 -0.49 6.18 13.72
CA HIS A 8 0.96 6.02 13.76
C HIS A 8 1.48 5.34 12.49
N ALA A 9 0.77 4.31 11.98
CA ALA A 9 1.12 3.68 10.72
C ALA A 9 1.04 4.65 9.54
N TRP A 10 0.04 5.54 9.48
CA TRP A 10 -0.03 6.57 8.44
C TRP A 10 1.15 7.55 8.53
N CYS A 11 1.54 7.99 9.73
CA CYS A 11 2.72 8.85 9.89
C CYS A 11 4.02 8.17 9.41
N LEU A 12 4.22 6.90 9.75
CA LEU A 12 5.37 6.13 9.25
C LEU A 12 5.31 5.93 7.73
N ASN A 13 4.12 5.72 7.18
CA ASN A 13 3.90 5.62 5.74
C ASN A 13 4.27 6.92 5.01
N LEU A 14 3.97 8.10 5.57
CA LEU A 14 4.38 9.38 4.98
C LEU A 14 5.89 9.43 4.78
N ALA A 15 6.65 9.03 5.79
CA ALA A 15 8.11 9.04 5.74
C ALA A 15 8.64 8.05 4.69
N VAL A 16 8.27 6.76 4.81
CA VAL A 16 8.82 5.72 3.94
C VAL A 16 8.33 5.80 2.51
N ALA A 17 7.04 6.11 2.29
CA ALA A 17 6.47 6.15 0.95
C ALA A 17 6.96 7.36 0.14
N SER A 18 7.24 8.50 0.79
CA SER A 18 7.86 9.66 0.12
C SER A 18 9.24 9.31 -0.44
N ILE A 19 10.10 8.66 0.35
CA ILE A 19 11.43 8.25 -0.06
C ILE A 19 11.34 7.18 -1.18
N ALA A 20 10.47 6.19 -1.00
CA ALA A 20 10.27 5.15 -1.99
C ALA A 20 9.79 5.74 -3.33
N PHE A 21 8.77 6.60 -3.30
CA PHE A 21 8.29 7.26 -4.50
C PHE A 21 9.37 8.08 -5.20
N TYR A 22 10.17 8.84 -4.44
CA TYR A 22 11.29 9.59 -5.00
C TYR A 22 12.27 8.69 -5.76
N HIS A 23 12.72 7.57 -5.14
CA HIS A 23 13.70 6.68 -5.76
C HIS A 23 13.13 5.95 -6.99
N TYR A 24 11.91 5.40 -6.91
CA TYR A 24 11.29 4.71 -8.05
C TYR A 24 10.93 5.66 -9.19
N ARG A 25 10.47 6.89 -8.88
CA ARG A 25 10.24 7.92 -9.89
C ARG A 25 11.53 8.35 -10.57
N LYS A 26 12.59 8.59 -9.80
CA LYS A 26 13.92 8.96 -10.34
C LYS A 26 14.50 7.84 -11.23
N ALA A 27 14.21 6.58 -10.90
CA ALA A 27 14.60 5.42 -11.70
C ALA A 27 13.72 5.18 -12.94
N GLY A 28 12.71 6.03 -13.21
CA GLY A 28 11.88 5.99 -14.42
C GLY A 28 10.68 5.03 -14.35
N PHE A 29 10.38 4.42 -13.19
CA PHE A 29 9.29 3.44 -13.06
C PHE A 29 7.91 4.05 -12.78
N HIS A 30 7.78 5.37 -12.64
CA HIS A 30 6.49 5.99 -12.41
C HIS A 30 5.78 6.32 -13.73
N ILE A 31 4.58 5.77 -13.90
CA ILE A 31 3.70 6.02 -15.05
C ILE A 31 2.46 6.78 -14.59
N PRO A 32 2.39 8.12 -14.79
CA PRO A 32 1.26 8.93 -14.33
C PRO A 32 -0.10 8.45 -14.84
N LYS A 33 -0.18 8.07 -16.12
CA LYS A 33 -1.42 7.55 -16.74
C LYS A 33 -1.97 6.31 -16.05
N LEU A 34 -1.10 5.47 -15.47
CA LEU A 34 -1.48 4.32 -14.69
C LEU A 34 -1.92 4.73 -13.27
N THR A 35 -1.15 5.60 -12.64
CA THR A 35 -1.28 5.90 -11.20
C THR A 35 -2.44 6.85 -10.88
N LEU A 36 -2.60 7.92 -11.68
CA LEU A 36 -3.55 9.00 -11.38
C LEU A 36 -5.01 8.55 -11.25
N PRO A 37 -5.56 7.67 -12.11
CA PRO A 37 -6.95 7.26 -11.97
C PRO A 37 -7.25 6.55 -10.65
N PHE A 38 -6.33 5.71 -10.17
CA PHE A 38 -6.49 5.04 -8.87
C PHE A 38 -6.45 6.05 -7.72
N ILE A 39 -5.52 7.02 -7.76
CA ILE A 39 -5.33 8.02 -6.70
C ILE A 39 -6.52 8.96 -6.61
N VAL A 40 -6.95 9.54 -7.74
CA VAL A 40 -8.07 10.50 -7.76
C VAL A 40 -9.32 9.91 -7.13
N ALA A 41 -9.60 8.64 -7.44
CA ALA A 41 -10.74 7.95 -6.84
C ALA A 41 -10.49 7.57 -5.37
N SER A 42 -9.26 7.21 -4.98
CA SER A 42 -9.00 6.70 -3.63
C SER A 42 -9.03 7.80 -2.56
N ILE A 43 -8.58 9.02 -2.86
CA ILE A 43 -8.46 10.11 -1.88
C ILE A 43 -9.79 10.37 -1.13
N PRO A 44 -10.93 10.65 -1.77
CA PRO A 44 -12.17 10.93 -1.05
C PRO A 44 -12.63 9.74 -0.20
N PHE A 45 -12.48 8.53 -0.71
CA PHE A 45 -12.86 7.32 0.02
C PHE A 45 -11.91 7.01 1.20
N ALA A 46 -10.63 7.32 1.08
CA ALA A 46 -9.68 7.18 2.18
C ALA A 46 -9.94 8.20 3.30
N ILE A 47 -10.41 9.41 2.97
CA ILE A 47 -10.86 10.39 3.97
C ILE A 47 -12.08 9.84 4.72
N VAL A 48 -13.08 9.32 4.00
CA VAL A 48 -14.27 8.69 4.61
C VAL A 48 -13.86 7.51 5.49
N GLY A 49 -12.97 6.63 5.00
CA GLY A 49 -12.48 5.50 5.77
C GLY A 49 -11.70 5.91 7.03
N GLY A 50 -10.90 6.98 6.95
CA GLY A 50 -10.17 7.55 8.10
C GLY A 50 -11.08 8.21 9.13
N TYR A 51 -12.18 8.82 8.68
CA TYR A 51 -13.22 9.38 9.55
C TYR A 51 -13.98 8.31 10.34
N MET A 52 -14.19 7.12 9.75
CA MET A 52 -14.97 6.05 10.39
C MET A 52 -14.10 5.20 11.32
N ARG A 53 -14.65 4.84 12.50
CA ARG A 53 -14.10 3.78 13.35
C ARG A 53 -14.71 2.45 12.90
N VAL A 54 -13.89 1.60 12.33
CA VAL A 54 -14.30 0.24 11.99
C VAL A 54 -13.49 -0.73 12.84
N GLU A 55 -14.15 -1.43 13.71
CA GLU A 55 -13.63 -2.53 14.52
C GLU A 55 -14.40 -3.79 14.11
N GLY A 56 -13.71 -4.89 13.89
CA GLY A 56 -14.41 -6.13 13.64
C GLY A 56 -13.57 -7.27 13.12
N GLU A 57 -13.74 -8.43 13.73
CA GLU A 57 -13.10 -9.71 13.37
C GLU A 57 -13.41 -10.15 11.93
N LEU A 58 -14.62 -9.87 11.46
CA LEU A 58 -15.03 -10.21 10.08
C LEU A 58 -14.16 -9.51 9.04
N TYR A 59 -13.84 -8.23 9.28
CA TYR A 59 -12.98 -7.45 8.42
C TYR A 59 -11.55 -8.05 8.37
N ASP A 60 -10.97 -8.37 9.53
CA ASP A 60 -9.64 -8.95 9.63
C ASP A 60 -9.56 -10.34 8.98
N THR A 61 -10.62 -11.12 9.06
CA THR A 61 -10.72 -12.43 8.40
C THR A 61 -10.75 -12.28 6.87
N LEU A 62 -11.63 -11.43 6.34
CA LEU A 62 -11.74 -11.19 4.90
C LEU A 62 -10.43 -10.64 4.32
N LEU A 63 -9.78 -9.73 5.05
CA LEU A 63 -8.49 -9.18 4.68
C LEU A 63 -7.43 -10.28 4.59
N SER A 64 -7.31 -11.12 5.61
CA SER A 64 -6.32 -12.21 5.67
C SER A 64 -6.49 -13.18 4.52
N VAL A 65 -7.72 -13.62 4.24
CA VAL A 65 -8.04 -14.52 3.12
C VAL A 65 -7.67 -13.88 1.78
N THR A 66 -7.99 -12.59 1.61
CA THR A 66 -7.67 -11.87 0.35
C THR A 66 -6.16 -11.75 0.15
N LEU A 67 -5.39 -11.45 1.21
CA LEU A 67 -3.93 -11.33 1.13
C LEU A 67 -3.26 -12.68 0.83
N ILE A 68 -3.73 -13.78 1.45
CA ILE A 68 -3.23 -15.14 1.16
C ILE A 68 -3.52 -15.51 -0.29
N TRP A 69 -4.75 -15.29 -0.74
CA TRP A 69 -5.12 -15.54 -2.13
C TRP A 69 -4.27 -14.73 -3.11
N ALA A 70 -4.04 -13.46 -2.83
CA ALA A 70 -3.20 -12.61 -3.65
C ALA A 70 -1.74 -13.09 -3.68
N ALA A 71 -1.17 -13.46 -2.53
CA ALA A 71 0.18 -14.02 -2.43
C ALA A 71 0.32 -15.32 -3.25
N TYR A 72 -0.64 -16.23 -3.09
CA TYR A 72 -0.68 -17.49 -3.83
C TYR A 72 -0.78 -17.27 -5.33
N ARG A 73 -1.68 -16.40 -5.78
CA ARG A 73 -1.83 -16.06 -7.21
C ARG A 73 -0.59 -15.41 -7.79
N LEU A 74 0.06 -14.52 -7.05
CA LEU A 74 1.33 -13.91 -7.47
C LEU A 74 2.45 -14.92 -7.57
N PHE A 75 2.52 -15.88 -6.65
CA PHE A 75 3.51 -16.95 -6.70
C PHE A 75 3.37 -17.81 -7.98
N GLN A 76 2.13 -18.11 -8.37
CA GLN A 76 1.86 -18.89 -9.59
C GLN A 76 2.08 -18.11 -10.90
N THR A 77 2.17 -16.79 -10.86
CA THR A 77 2.30 -15.96 -12.05
C THR A 77 3.71 -16.11 -12.64
N LYS A 78 3.81 -16.53 -13.90
CA LYS A 78 5.10 -16.64 -14.62
C LYS A 78 5.75 -15.25 -14.81
N GLU A 79 7.07 -15.22 -14.74
CA GLU A 79 7.91 -14.01 -14.76
C GLU A 79 8.13 -13.48 -16.18
N ASN A 80 7.11 -13.07 -16.88
CA ASN A 80 7.25 -12.32 -18.14
C ASN A 80 6.98 -10.83 -17.86
N TYR A 81 7.95 -10.14 -17.23
CA TYR A 81 7.87 -8.71 -16.95
C TYR A 81 8.58 -7.91 -18.03
N SER A 82 8.03 -7.85 -19.24
CA SER A 82 8.45 -6.90 -20.26
C SER A 82 7.52 -5.70 -20.24
N ASP A 83 8.07 -4.50 -20.41
CA ASP A 83 7.28 -3.26 -20.48
C ASP A 83 6.30 -3.30 -21.67
N GLU A 84 6.62 -4.05 -22.73
CA GLU A 84 5.78 -4.26 -23.91
C GLU A 84 4.50 -5.05 -23.61
N ALA A 85 4.47 -5.84 -22.53
CA ALA A 85 3.30 -6.65 -22.14
C ALA A 85 2.36 -5.93 -21.16
N MET A 86 2.67 -4.67 -20.75
CA MET A 86 1.84 -3.91 -19.85
C MET A 86 0.65 -3.29 -20.58
N THR A 87 -0.53 -3.40 -19.96
CA THR A 87 -1.75 -2.74 -20.44
C THR A 87 -2.25 -1.74 -19.39
N ILE A 88 -2.40 -0.48 -19.78
CA ILE A 88 -2.99 0.53 -18.89
C ILE A 88 -4.50 0.29 -18.82
N PRO A 89 -5.08 0.14 -17.60
CA PRO A 89 -6.51 -0.08 -17.45
C PRO A 89 -7.31 1.15 -17.89
N LYS A 90 -8.54 0.89 -18.37
CA LYS A 90 -9.49 1.98 -18.62
C LYS A 90 -9.88 2.66 -17.31
N ASN A 91 -10.14 3.95 -17.35
CA ASN A 91 -10.55 4.72 -16.16
C ASN A 91 -11.81 4.15 -15.51
N THR A 92 -12.74 3.60 -16.29
CA THR A 92 -13.95 2.92 -15.82
C THR A 92 -13.68 1.73 -14.90
N VAL A 93 -12.48 1.14 -14.97
CA VAL A 93 -12.04 0.05 -14.11
C VAL A 93 -11.14 0.55 -12.98
N ALA A 94 -10.28 1.52 -13.28
CA ALA A 94 -9.33 2.06 -12.30
C ALA A 94 -10.02 2.85 -11.18
N TYR A 95 -11.03 3.66 -11.48
CA TYR A 95 -11.75 4.45 -10.47
C TYR A 95 -12.47 3.58 -9.41
N PRO A 96 -13.31 2.60 -9.76
CA PRO A 96 -13.95 1.75 -8.75
C PRO A 96 -12.94 0.99 -7.87
N ILE A 97 -11.88 0.46 -8.48
CA ILE A 97 -10.83 -0.25 -7.74
C ILE A 97 -10.07 0.71 -6.82
N GLY A 98 -9.69 1.90 -7.32
CA GLY A 98 -9.03 2.92 -6.52
C GLY A 98 -9.87 3.38 -5.33
N GLY A 99 -11.16 3.64 -5.56
CA GLY A 99 -12.10 4.03 -4.51
C GLY A 99 -12.28 2.95 -3.45
N ALA A 100 -12.52 1.69 -3.86
CA ALA A 100 -12.65 0.57 -2.94
C ALA A 100 -11.38 0.37 -2.08
N ILE A 101 -10.19 0.39 -2.72
CA ILE A 101 -8.92 0.27 -1.98
C ILE A 101 -8.70 1.49 -1.08
N GLY A 102 -9.06 2.70 -1.52
CA GLY A 102 -8.98 3.92 -0.71
C GLY A 102 -9.80 3.82 0.57
N LEU A 103 -11.06 3.38 0.46
CA LEU A 103 -11.93 3.16 1.60
C LEU A 103 -11.33 2.14 2.59
N MET A 104 -10.90 0.99 2.07
CA MET A 104 -10.22 -0.04 2.87
C MET A 104 -8.94 0.49 3.51
N SER A 105 -8.15 1.26 2.79
CA SER A 105 -6.93 1.90 3.29
C SER A 105 -7.20 2.81 4.49
N GLY A 106 -8.28 3.62 4.41
CA GLY A 106 -8.72 4.48 5.51
C GLY A 106 -9.19 3.69 6.73
N PHE A 107 -9.89 2.56 6.52
CA PHE A 107 -10.33 1.70 7.62
C PHE A 107 -9.16 1.03 8.34
N VAL A 108 -8.18 0.50 7.58
CA VAL A 108 -7.10 -0.35 8.13
C VAL A 108 -5.88 0.42 8.60
N GLY A 109 -5.63 1.58 8.03
CA GLY A 109 -4.40 2.33 8.31
C GLY A 109 -3.16 1.89 7.53
N VAL A 110 -3.28 1.00 6.53
CA VAL A 110 -2.14 0.40 5.80
C VAL A 110 -1.72 1.20 4.55
N GLY A 111 -2.41 2.30 4.22
CA GLY A 111 -2.09 3.12 3.04
C GLY A 111 -2.49 2.50 1.68
N GLY A 112 -3.07 1.30 1.65
CA GLY A 112 -3.68 0.66 0.48
C GLY A 112 -2.74 0.02 -0.54
N GLY A 113 -1.44 0.30 -0.51
CA GLY A 113 -0.48 -0.25 -1.48
C GLY A 113 -0.37 -1.77 -1.47
N ILE A 114 -0.59 -2.39 -0.31
CA ILE A 114 -0.60 -3.84 -0.14
C ILE A 114 -1.73 -4.52 -0.96
N PHE A 115 -2.83 -3.81 -1.21
CA PHE A 115 -3.93 -4.29 -2.06
C PHE A 115 -3.72 -3.96 -3.53
N LEU A 116 -3.22 -2.75 -3.81
CA LEU A 116 -3.05 -2.27 -5.18
C LEU A 116 -1.97 -3.05 -5.92
N SER A 117 -0.82 -3.31 -5.29
CA SER A 117 0.32 -3.98 -5.93
C SER A 117 -0.01 -5.36 -6.50
N PRO A 118 -0.66 -6.28 -5.76
CA PRO A 118 -1.08 -7.56 -6.31
C PRO A 118 -2.03 -7.43 -7.52
N ILE A 119 -2.98 -6.50 -7.45
CA ILE A 119 -3.94 -6.28 -8.55
C ILE A 119 -3.20 -5.81 -9.82
N LEU A 120 -2.28 -4.86 -9.69
CA LEU A 120 -1.49 -4.36 -10.82
C LEU A 120 -0.69 -5.48 -11.49
N LEU A 121 -0.06 -6.34 -10.68
CA LEU A 121 0.76 -7.45 -11.18
C LEU A 121 -0.08 -8.57 -11.79
N LEU A 122 -1.15 -9.01 -11.13
CA LEU A 122 -2.03 -10.08 -11.61
C LEU A 122 -2.75 -9.71 -12.90
N LYS A 123 -3.11 -8.45 -13.07
CA LYS A 123 -3.75 -7.93 -14.29
C LYS A 123 -2.75 -7.54 -15.38
N ARG A 124 -1.44 -7.66 -15.12
CA ARG A 124 -0.36 -7.20 -16.02
C ARG A 124 -0.47 -5.72 -16.37
N TRP A 125 -0.94 -4.89 -15.45
CA TRP A 125 -1.01 -3.44 -15.62
C TRP A 125 0.30 -2.75 -15.25
N ALA A 126 1.18 -3.43 -14.53
CA ALA A 126 2.48 -2.94 -14.12
C ALA A 126 3.51 -4.06 -14.02
N THR A 127 4.78 -3.71 -14.24
CA THR A 127 5.92 -4.52 -13.77
C THR A 127 6.08 -4.37 -12.26
N PRO A 128 6.81 -5.27 -11.57
CA PRO A 128 7.04 -5.15 -10.12
C PRO A 128 7.59 -3.79 -9.69
N LYS A 129 8.54 -3.20 -10.42
CA LYS A 129 9.08 -1.87 -10.11
C LYS A 129 8.07 -0.75 -10.38
N THR A 130 7.32 -0.84 -11.47
CA THR A 130 6.23 0.11 -11.77
C THR A 130 5.10 0.01 -10.75
N ALA A 131 4.75 -1.21 -10.30
CA ALA A 131 3.79 -1.41 -9.22
C ALA A 131 4.29 -0.80 -7.89
N ALA A 132 5.58 -0.94 -7.56
CA ALA A 132 6.17 -0.32 -6.38
C ALA A 132 6.16 1.22 -6.45
N ALA A 133 6.45 1.81 -7.62
CA ALA A 133 6.34 3.25 -7.84
C ALA A 133 4.90 3.76 -7.68
N THR A 134 3.94 3.04 -8.27
CA THR A 134 2.51 3.38 -8.18
C THR A 134 2.00 3.24 -6.75
N ALA A 135 2.34 2.12 -6.08
CA ALA A 135 1.93 1.85 -4.71
C ALA A 135 2.51 2.85 -3.72
N SER A 136 3.77 3.27 -3.88
CA SER A 136 4.39 4.25 -2.98
C SER A 136 3.66 5.60 -3.02
N LEU A 137 3.32 6.13 -4.20
CA LEU A 137 2.54 7.36 -4.30
C LEU A 137 1.10 7.16 -3.76
N PHE A 138 0.51 6.02 -4.05
CA PHE A 138 -0.82 5.65 -3.56
C PHE A 138 -0.85 5.57 -2.02
N ILE A 139 0.14 4.92 -1.39
CA ILE A 139 0.28 4.86 0.07
C ILE A 139 0.44 6.25 0.67
N LEU A 140 1.31 7.08 0.07
CA LEU A 140 1.56 8.44 0.54
C LEU A 140 0.28 9.25 0.60
N LEU A 141 -0.47 9.33 -0.51
CA LEU A 141 -1.66 10.16 -0.60
C LEU A 141 -2.83 9.60 0.20
N ASN A 142 -3.01 8.29 0.26
CA ASN A 142 -4.05 7.69 1.09
C ASN A 142 -3.74 7.82 2.60
N SER A 143 -2.48 7.81 3.01
CA SER A 143 -2.10 8.04 4.41
C SER A 143 -2.37 9.50 4.81
N ILE A 144 -2.08 10.47 3.94
CA ILE A 144 -2.49 11.88 4.15
C ILE A 144 -4.02 11.96 4.28
N SER A 145 -4.74 11.33 3.36
CA SER A 145 -6.21 11.34 3.34
C SER A 145 -6.81 10.70 4.60
N GLY A 146 -6.24 9.58 5.06
CA GLY A 146 -6.66 8.92 6.29
C GLY A 146 -6.43 9.78 7.53
N LEU A 147 -5.27 10.46 7.62
CA LEU A 147 -4.99 11.43 8.70
C LEU A 147 -5.95 12.62 8.68
N ILE A 148 -6.28 13.14 7.48
CA ILE A 148 -7.28 14.20 7.34
C ILE A 148 -8.64 13.72 7.85
N GLY A 149 -9.07 12.51 7.47
CA GLY A 149 -10.32 11.92 7.93
C GLY A 149 -10.36 11.75 9.46
N ALA A 150 -9.28 11.24 10.06
CA ALA A 150 -9.15 11.11 11.52
C ALA A 150 -9.12 12.47 12.22
N GLY A 151 -8.50 13.48 11.61
CA GLY A 151 -8.49 14.85 12.13
C GLY A 151 -9.89 15.49 12.14
N ILE A 152 -10.64 15.34 11.05
CA ILE A 152 -12.01 15.86 10.93
C ILE A 152 -12.95 15.21 11.96
N SER A 153 -12.75 13.90 12.24
CA SER A 153 -13.55 13.19 13.25
C SER A 153 -13.15 13.45 14.70
N GLY A 154 -12.12 14.28 14.94
CA GLY A 154 -11.59 14.56 16.28
C GLY A 154 -10.91 13.37 16.97
N GLN A 155 -10.52 12.36 16.18
CA GLN A 155 -9.91 11.12 16.68
C GLN A 155 -8.38 11.11 16.61
N LEU A 156 -7.75 12.25 16.24
CA LEU A 156 -6.32 12.31 16.00
C LEU A 156 -5.57 12.29 17.33
N GLU A 157 -4.91 11.17 17.62
CA GLU A 157 -4.06 10.95 18.80
C GLU A 157 -2.69 10.44 18.34
N ILE A 158 -1.71 11.35 18.24
CA ILE A 158 -0.35 11.01 17.81
C ILE A 158 0.59 11.15 18.98
N ASP A 159 1.21 10.04 19.37
CA ASP A 159 2.26 10.00 20.37
C ASP A 159 3.63 10.15 19.69
N PHE A 160 4.20 11.35 19.78
CA PHE A 160 5.49 11.65 19.15
C PHE A 160 6.66 10.96 19.85
N GLU A 161 6.60 10.67 21.15
CA GLU A 161 7.69 10.00 21.88
C GLU A 161 7.87 8.57 21.37
N ILE A 162 6.75 7.87 21.18
CA ILE A 162 6.77 6.52 20.60
C ILE A 162 7.09 6.56 19.10
N LEU A 163 6.56 7.55 18.38
CA LEU A 163 6.67 7.60 16.92
C LEU A 163 8.08 7.91 16.41
N MET A 164 8.82 8.80 17.10
CA MET A 164 10.12 9.30 16.61
C MET A 164 11.18 8.22 16.40
N PRO A 165 11.42 7.27 17.31
CA PRO A 165 12.36 6.17 17.06
C PRO A 165 12.01 5.34 15.81
N PHE A 166 10.72 5.07 15.60
CA PHE A 166 10.25 4.34 14.42
C PHE A 166 10.40 5.15 13.12
N ILE A 167 10.18 6.47 13.16
CA ILE A 167 10.43 7.34 11.99
C ILE A 167 11.89 7.22 11.56
N PHE A 168 12.84 7.33 12.48
CA PHE A 168 14.27 7.18 12.14
C PHE A 168 14.57 5.81 11.53
N ALA A 169 14.04 4.74 12.13
CA ALA A 169 14.24 3.38 11.61
C ALA A 169 13.67 3.22 10.20
N VAL A 170 12.43 3.69 9.93
CA VAL A 170 11.81 3.58 8.60
C VAL A 170 12.43 4.52 7.57
N LEU A 171 12.97 5.67 7.96
CA LEU A 171 13.72 6.55 7.06
C LEU A 171 15.00 5.86 6.58
N ILE A 172 15.78 5.26 7.48
CA ILE A 172 17.01 4.54 7.13
C ILE A 172 16.68 3.30 6.29
N GLY A 173 15.79 2.45 6.77
CA GLY A 173 15.38 1.23 6.05
C GLY A 173 14.70 1.53 4.72
N GLY A 174 13.84 2.53 4.67
CA GLY A 174 13.14 3.00 3.47
C GLY A 174 14.10 3.58 2.43
N PHE A 175 15.10 4.36 2.85
CA PHE A 175 16.12 4.89 1.96
C PHE A 175 16.96 3.78 1.33
N ILE A 176 17.53 2.89 2.16
CA ILE A 176 18.35 1.78 1.68
C ILE A 176 17.52 0.83 0.81
N GLY A 177 16.36 0.39 1.31
CA GLY A 177 15.50 -0.57 0.62
C GLY A 177 14.94 -0.04 -0.70
N SER A 178 14.45 1.20 -0.75
CA SER A 178 13.90 1.77 -1.97
C SER A 178 14.98 2.11 -3.01
N LYS A 179 16.16 2.55 -2.57
CA LYS A 179 17.30 2.78 -3.47
C LYS A 179 17.78 1.47 -4.10
N TYR A 180 17.99 0.44 -3.26
CA TYR A 180 18.36 -0.89 -3.77
C TYR A 180 17.27 -1.48 -4.65
N GLY A 181 16.01 -1.42 -4.22
CA GLY A 181 14.86 -1.94 -4.95
C GLY A 181 14.65 -1.28 -6.32
N SER A 182 14.80 0.03 -6.41
CA SER A 182 14.60 0.76 -7.66
C SER A 182 15.77 0.60 -8.65
N GLN A 183 17.01 0.56 -8.16
CA GLN A 183 18.21 0.61 -9.01
C GLN A 183 18.81 -0.76 -9.29
N VAL A 184 18.93 -1.62 -8.25
CA VAL A 184 19.73 -2.85 -8.27
C VAL A 184 18.88 -4.11 -8.36
N ALA A 185 17.84 -4.22 -7.54
CA ALA A 185 17.04 -5.42 -7.43
C ALA A 185 16.38 -5.82 -8.78
N PRO A 186 16.38 -7.11 -9.14
CA PRO A 186 15.66 -7.59 -10.32
C PRO A 186 14.13 -7.49 -10.10
N GLN A 187 13.36 -7.46 -11.20
CA GLN A 187 11.88 -7.42 -11.15
C GLN A 187 11.29 -8.59 -10.34
N SER A 188 11.86 -9.79 -10.51
CA SER A 188 11.48 -10.99 -9.74
C SER A 188 11.73 -10.83 -8.24
N GLY A 189 12.87 -10.24 -7.86
CA GLY A 189 13.18 -9.97 -6.45
C GLY A 189 12.14 -9.08 -5.78
N ILE A 190 11.68 -8.02 -6.45
CA ILE A 190 10.62 -7.15 -5.94
C ILE A 190 9.30 -7.92 -5.79
N LYS A 191 8.95 -8.78 -6.76
CA LYS A 191 7.76 -9.64 -6.69
C LYS A 191 7.82 -10.59 -5.50
N TYR A 192 8.93 -11.33 -5.32
CA TYR A 192 9.06 -12.27 -4.21
C TYR A 192 9.06 -11.56 -2.85
N LEU A 193 9.67 -10.37 -2.74
CA LEU A 193 9.59 -9.55 -1.55
C LEU A 193 8.14 -9.16 -1.24
N LEU A 194 7.35 -8.77 -2.25
CA LEU A 194 5.93 -8.48 -2.08
C LEU A 194 5.17 -9.72 -1.58
N ILE A 195 5.38 -10.89 -2.19
CA ILE A 195 4.75 -12.14 -1.75
C ILE A 195 5.09 -12.43 -0.29
N PHE A 196 6.35 -12.30 0.10
CA PHE A 196 6.82 -12.52 1.46
C PHE A 196 6.11 -11.59 2.47
N VAL A 197 6.01 -10.30 2.16
CA VAL A 197 5.29 -9.33 3.00
C VAL A 197 3.81 -9.66 3.11
N LEU A 198 3.16 -10.06 2.01
CA LEU A 198 1.75 -10.47 2.00
C LEU A 198 1.52 -11.69 2.90
N VAL A 199 2.41 -12.69 2.85
CA VAL A 199 2.32 -13.89 3.69
C VAL A 199 2.49 -13.53 5.17
N ILE A 200 3.51 -12.73 5.53
CA ILE A 200 3.73 -12.31 6.92
C ILE A 200 2.51 -11.52 7.43
N ALA A 201 1.99 -10.58 6.66
CA ALA A 201 0.82 -9.79 7.04
C ALA A 201 -0.40 -10.67 7.29
N SER A 202 -0.61 -11.69 6.45
CA SER A 202 -1.71 -12.64 6.59
C SER A 202 -1.56 -13.51 7.82
N VAL A 203 -0.37 -14.07 8.06
CA VAL A 203 -0.10 -14.94 9.22
C VAL A 203 -0.28 -14.17 10.52
N LYS A 204 0.26 -12.95 10.60
CA LYS A 204 0.10 -12.07 11.77
C LYS A 204 -1.38 -11.82 12.09
N ARG A 205 -2.20 -11.52 11.08
CA ARG A 205 -3.64 -11.28 11.25
C ARG A 205 -4.37 -12.52 11.74
N ILE A 206 -4.09 -13.69 11.16
CA ILE A 206 -4.70 -14.96 11.58
C ILE A 206 -4.32 -15.31 13.02
N SER A 207 -3.06 -15.11 13.40
CA SER A 207 -2.64 -15.36 14.80
C SER A 207 -3.36 -14.46 15.80
N MET A 208 -3.70 -13.22 15.41
CA MET A 208 -4.48 -12.30 16.26
C MET A 208 -5.96 -12.70 16.37
N LEU A 209 -6.52 -13.40 15.37
CA LEU A 209 -7.90 -13.89 15.40
C LEU A 209 -8.05 -15.18 16.24
N LEU A 210 -6.95 -15.91 16.44
CA LEU A 210 -6.94 -17.18 17.20
C LEU A 210 -6.59 -17.01 18.68
N MET A 211 -6.17 -15.80 19.10
CA MET A 211 -5.88 -15.40 20.47
C MET A 211 -7.02 -14.60 21.09
#